data_7e7e4b9c0adf33deee9c8c9312ff8f7a
#
_entry.id   7e7e4b9c0adf33deee9c8c9312ff8f7a
#
_cell.length_a   1.000
_cell.length_b   1.000
_cell.length_c   1.000
_cell.angle_alpha   90.00
_cell.angle_beta   90.00
_cell.angle_gamma   90.00
#
_symmetry.space_group_name_H-M   'P 1'
#
loop_
_entity.id
_entity.type
_entity.pdbx_description
1 polymer ?
#
loop_
_entity_poly.entity_id
_entity_poly.type
_entity_poly.pdbx_seq_one_letter_code
_entity_poly.pdbx_strand_id
1 'polypeptide(L)'
;MSGTQVNISAVKRSDFGKGAARRLRRTGMVPAVIYGHGTDPVHVALDGHSLAIALRQPRVVFDLDLDGVEYVCAPRDVQRDVVRQVLEHVDLVVIDKAEAKARAAAAQAIANATTAAEEAGVDVGSAVEAIEAAIAAGEDPEAAAAAAIQAAVEAQHALEDAQAASAEAEAEAEAAEAGEGAIGAPADSADAADEEA
;
A
#
# COMPACT_ATOMS: atom_id res chain seq x y z
N MET A 1 -6.27 -19.13 2.96
CA MET A 1 -7.40 -18.46 3.63
C MET A 1 -7.81 -17.31 2.72
N SER A 2 -9.02 -17.36 2.19
CA SER A 2 -9.56 -16.40 1.23
C SER A 2 -9.66 -15.03 1.90
N GLY A 3 -8.66 -14.21 1.71
CA GLY A 3 -8.48 -13.02 2.51
C GLY A 3 -9.12 -11.80 1.92
N THR A 4 -10.43 -11.71 1.73
CA THR A 4 -11.04 -10.40 1.48
C THR A 4 -12.54 -10.41 1.66
N GLN A 5 -13.13 -11.55 1.89
CA GLN A 5 -14.55 -11.68 2.15
C GLN A 5 -14.77 -11.79 3.67
N VAL A 6 -15.44 -10.80 4.24
CA VAL A 6 -15.65 -10.69 5.69
C VAL A 6 -17.15 -10.72 5.98
N ASN A 7 -17.56 -11.69 6.78
CA ASN A 7 -18.93 -11.76 7.24
C ASN A 7 -19.11 -10.84 8.45
N ILE A 8 -20.07 -9.92 8.37
CA ILE A 8 -20.40 -8.98 9.44
C ILE A 8 -21.89 -9.08 9.74
N SER A 9 -22.21 -9.17 11.01
CA SER A 9 -23.61 -9.14 11.45
C SER A 9 -24.23 -7.76 11.19
N ALA A 10 -25.35 -7.74 10.50
CA ALA A 10 -26.09 -6.54 10.17
C ALA A 10 -27.50 -6.59 10.77
N VAL A 11 -27.98 -5.46 11.24
CA VAL A 11 -29.34 -5.32 11.78
C VAL A 11 -30.07 -4.24 10.99
N LYS A 12 -31.26 -4.55 10.51
CA LYS A 12 -32.10 -3.57 9.79
C LYS A 12 -32.53 -2.45 10.73
N ARG A 13 -32.43 -1.21 10.26
CA ARG A 13 -32.82 -0.03 11.02
C ARG A 13 -34.22 0.42 10.68
N SER A 14 -34.99 0.72 11.72
CA SER A 14 -36.31 1.39 11.62
C SER A 14 -36.25 2.83 12.15
N ASP A 15 -35.32 3.14 13.05
CA ASP A 15 -35.18 4.43 13.69
C ASP A 15 -34.22 5.34 12.90
N PHE A 16 -34.70 6.54 12.56
CA PHE A 16 -33.93 7.53 11.79
C PHE A 16 -33.74 8.85 12.57
N GLY A 17 -32.91 9.70 12.01
CA GLY A 17 -32.62 11.01 12.53
C GLY A 17 -31.41 11.09 13.47
N LYS A 18 -31.01 12.33 13.82
CA LYS A 18 -29.81 12.66 14.59
C LYS A 18 -29.73 11.95 15.95
N GLY A 19 -30.87 11.89 16.66
CA GLY A 19 -30.92 11.27 17.99
C GLY A 19 -30.73 9.76 17.94
N ALA A 20 -31.36 9.09 16.98
CA ALA A 20 -31.25 7.64 16.78
C ALA A 20 -29.81 7.26 16.36
N ALA A 21 -29.22 7.96 15.39
CA ALA A 21 -27.85 7.72 14.98
C ALA A 21 -26.82 7.91 16.11
N ARG A 22 -27.02 8.94 16.98
CA ARG A 22 -26.16 9.12 18.16
C ARG A 22 -26.30 8.00 19.19
N ARG A 23 -27.52 7.50 19.44
CA ARG A 23 -27.74 6.36 20.32
C ARG A 23 -27.03 5.11 19.78
N LEU A 24 -27.21 4.85 18.49
CA LEU A 24 -26.62 3.72 17.82
C LEU A 24 -25.07 3.71 17.94
N ARG A 25 -24.42 4.82 17.67
CA ARG A 25 -22.96 4.94 17.81
C ARG A 25 -22.48 4.77 19.26
N ARG A 26 -23.29 5.14 20.25
CA ARG A 26 -22.95 4.90 21.66
C ARG A 26 -22.97 3.43 22.04
N THR A 27 -23.74 2.60 21.36
CA THR A 27 -23.74 1.15 21.55
C THR A 27 -22.66 0.44 20.74
N GLY A 28 -21.77 1.18 20.07
CA GLY A 28 -20.70 0.61 19.25
C GLY A 28 -21.10 0.21 17.84
N MET A 29 -22.37 0.49 17.45
CA MET A 29 -22.85 0.18 16.11
C MET A 29 -22.68 1.38 15.18
N VAL A 30 -22.39 1.11 13.91
CA VAL A 30 -22.23 2.11 12.85
C VAL A 30 -23.43 2.05 11.90
N PRO A 31 -24.10 3.19 11.66
CA PRO A 31 -25.14 3.24 10.64
C PRO A 31 -24.54 3.13 9.25
N ALA A 32 -25.15 2.32 8.41
CA ALA A 32 -24.77 2.12 7.03
C ALA A 32 -25.99 2.06 6.10
N VAL A 33 -25.73 2.27 4.81
CA VAL A 33 -26.75 2.15 3.76
C VAL A 33 -26.24 1.20 2.69
N ILE A 34 -27.07 0.23 2.33
CA ILE A 34 -26.82 -0.71 1.24
C ILE A 34 -27.67 -0.29 0.08
N TYR A 35 -27.09 -0.10 -1.08
CA TYR A 35 -27.79 0.27 -2.33
C TYR A 35 -27.08 -0.33 -3.55
N GLY A 36 -27.77 -0.37 -4.67
CA GLY A 36 -27.22 -0.86 -5.94
C GLY A 36 -28.16 -1.83 -6.66
N HIS A 37 -27.80 -2.22 -7.85
CA HIS A 37 -28.55 -3.15 -8.72
C HIS A 37 -30.06 -2.85 -8.89
N GLY A 38 -30.47 -1.57 -8.78
CA GLY A 38 -31.87 -1.19 -8.92
C GLY A 38 -32.77 -1.57 -7.76
N THR A 39 -32.21 -2.00 -6.64
CA THR A 39 -32.93 -2.26 -5.39
C THR A 39 -33.08 -0.99 -4.56
N ASP A 40 -34.16 -0.92 -3.77
CA ASP A 40 -34.37 0.18 -2.83
C ASP A 40 -33.25 0.21 -1.77
N PRO A 41 -32.81 1.40 -1.33
CA PRO A 41 -31.79 1.52 -0.30
C PRO A 41 -32.23 0.87 1.01
N VAL A 42 -31.38 0.00 1.55
CA VAL A 42 -31.61 -0.68 2.83
C VAL A 42 -30.74 -0.03 3.90
N HIS A 43 -31.38 0.50 4.93
CA HIS A 43 -30.65 1.08 6.06
C HIS A 43 -30.35 0.02 7.11
N VAL A 44 -29.08 -0.09 7.49
CA VAL A 44 -28.57 -1.10 8.41
C VAL A 44 -27.70 -0.50 9.50
N ALA A 45 -27.50 -1.28 10.55
CA ALA A 45 -26.53 -1.02 11.59
C ALA A 45 -25.54 -2.18 11.62
N LEU A 46 -24.26 -1.88 11.58
CA LEU A 46 -23.17 -2.83 11.57
C LEU A 46 -22.35 -2.73 12.85
N ASP A 47 -21.72 -3.83 13.28
CA ASP A 47 -20.79 -3.79 14.41
C ASP A 47 -19.56 -2.94 14.03
N GLY A 48 -19.33 -1.88 14.80
CA GLY A 48 -18.28 -0.90 14.50
C GLY A 48 -16.87 -1.45 14.66
N HIS A 49 -16.66 -2.40 15.56
CA HIS A 49 -15.35 -2.99 15.79
C HIS A 49 -14.94 -3.91 14.62
N SER A 50 -15.80 -4.86 14.28
CA SER A 50 -15.59 -5.76 13.16
C SER A 50 -15.44 -5.02 11.84
N LEU A 51 -16.27 -3.98 11.63
CA LEU A 51 -16.21 -3.13 10.46
C LEU A 51 -14.88 -2.34 10.37
N ALA A 52 -14.40 -1.80 11.49
CA ALA A 52 -13.13 -1.07 11.52
C ALA A 52 -11.92 -1.95 11.21
N ILE A 53 -11.93 -3.20 11.65
CA ILE A 53 -10.88 -4.18 11.33
C ILE A 53 -10.94 -4.56 9.85
N ALA A 54 -12.13 -4.87 9.35
CA ALA A 54 -12.32 -5.27 7.97
C ALA A 54 -11.94 -4.18 6.97
N LEU A 55 -12.24 -2.92 7.26
CA LEU A 55 -11.89 -1.77 6.41
C LEU A 55 -10.38 -1.47 6.33
N ARG A 56 -9.55 -2.15 7.10
CA ARG A 56 -8.07 -2.07 6.95
C ARG A 56 -7.57 -2.93 5.80
N GLN A 57 -8.37 -3.88 5.36
CA GLN A 57 -8.00 -4.75 4.25
C GLN A 57 -8.29 -4.03 2.92
N PRO A 58 -7.36 -4.06 1.97
CA PRO A 58 -7.61 -3.49 0.66
C PRO A 58 -8.71 -4.28 -0.06
N ARG A 59 -9.59 -3.57 -0.78
CA ARG A 59 -10.64 -4.17 -1.63
C ARG A 59 -11.56 -5.15 -0.92
N VAL A 60 -11.82 -4.92 0.39
CA VAL A 60 -12.69 -5.78 1.21
C VAL A 60 -14.08 -5.92 0.61
N VAL A 61 -14.62 -7.14 0.72
CA VAL A 61 -16.00 -7.47 0.37
C VAL A 61 -16.72 -7.93 1.63
N PHE A 62 -17.91 -7.40 1.85
CA PHE A 62 -18.75 -7.75 3.00
C PHE A 62 -19.85 -8.68 2.59
N ASP A 63 -19.99 -9.75 3.34
CA ASP A 63 -21.16 -10.62 3.30
C ASP A 63 -22.04 -10.26 4.49
N LEU A 64 -23.21 -9.73 4.20
CA LEU A 64 -24.17 -9.27 5.19
C LEU A 64 -25.42 -10.14 5.12
N ASP A 65 -25.78 -10.76 6.22
CA ASP A 65 -27.06 -11.44 6.36
C ASP A 65 -28.07 -10.48 7.01
N LEU A 66 -29.16 -10.24 6.33
CA LEU A 66 -30.28 -9.40 6.78
C LEU A 66 -31.57 -10.20 6.64
N ASP A 67 -32.10 -10.65 7.75
CA ASP A 67 -33.38 -11.39 7.81
C ASP A 67 -33.40 -12.61 6.85
N GLY A 68 -32.25 -13.30 6.67
CA GLY A 68 -32.11 -14.46 5.79
C GLY A 68 -31.85 -14.10 4.31
N VAL A 69 -31.60 -12.83 3.99
CA VAL A 69 -31.17 -12.38 2.66
C VAL A 69 -29.70 -12.02 2.72
N GLU A 70 -28.88 -12.70 1.92
CA GLU A 70 -27.46 -12.41 1.79
C GLU A 70 -27.21 -11.27 0.82
N TYR A 71 -26.48 -10.25 1.26
CA TYR A 71 -26.01 -9.13 0.45
C TYR A 71 -24.51 -9.18 0.36
N VAL A 72 -23.97 -9.32 -0.86
CA VAL A 72 -22.55 -9.17 -1.13
C VAL A 72 -22.29 -7.72 -1.49
N CYS A 73 -21.53 -7.01 -0.66
CA CYS A 73 -21.38 -5.57 -0.75
C CYS A 73 -19.92 -5.15 -0.71
N ALA A 74 -19.61 -4.04 -1.37
CA ALA A 74 -18.32 -3.37 -1.25
C ALA A 74 -18.48 -1.98 -0.63
N PRO A 75 -17.54 -1.51 0.19
CA PRO A 75 -17.56 -0.15 0.69
C PRO A 75 -17.30 0.83 -0.46
N ARG A 76 -18.12 1.89 -0.53
CA ARG A 76 -17.99 2.97 -1.50
C ARG A 76 -17.51 4.26 -0.84
N ASP A 77 -18.12 4.62 0.28
CA ASP A 77 -17.71 5.78 1.06
C ASP A 77 -17.64 5.42 2.55
N VAL A 78 -16.62 5.92 3.24
CA VAL A 78 -16.39 5.65 4.66
C VAL A 78 -16.16 6.97 5.38
N GLN A 79 -17.15 7.40 6.14
CA GLN A 79 -17.07 8.59 6.94
C GLN A 79 -16.50 8.29 8.32
N ARG A 80 -15.38 8.92 8.63
CA ARG A 80 -14.68 8.76 9.91
C ARG A 80 -14.51 10.10 10.61
N ASP A 81 -14.79 10.15 11.92
CA ASP A 81 -14.40 11.27 12.77
C ASP A 81 -12.88 11.20 13.00
N VAL A 82 -12.16 12.19 12.46
CA VAL A 82 -10.69 12.24 12.53
C VAL A 82 -10.20 12.47 13.97
N VAL A 83 -10.97 13.20 14.80
CA VAL A 83 -10.60 13.52 16.18
C VAL A 83 -10.79 12.32 17.10
N ARG A 84 -11.92 11.64 16.97
CA ARG A 84 -12.28 10.51 17.82
C ARG A 84 -11.84 9.15 17.27
N GLN A 85 -11.39 9.13 15.99
CA GLN A 85 -10.99 7.93 15.28
C GLN A 85 -12.09 6.83 15.21
N VAL A 86 -13.35 7.27 15.19
CA VAL A 86 -14.51 6.38 15.12
C VAL A 86 -15.20 6.49 13.76
N LEU A 87 -15.78 5.37 13.30
CA LEU A 87 -16.59 5.36 12.09
C LEU A 87 -17.94 6.03 12.37
N GLU A 88 -18.32 6.97 11.50
CA GLU A 88 -19.60 7.68 11.61
C GLU A 88 -20.67 7.10 10.69
N HIS A 89 -20.31 6.75 9.46
CA HIS A 89 -21.20 6.21 8.45
C HIS A 89 -20.42 5.40 7.43
N VAL A 90 -21.07 4.42 6.83
CA VAL A 90 -20.51 3.66 5.69
C VAL A 90 -21.58 3.46 4.64
N ASP A 91 -21.21 3.76 3.40
CA ASP A 91 -22.01 3.49 2.22
C ASP A 91 -21.52 2.21 1.56
N LEU A 92 -22.47 1.29 1.34
CA LEU A 92 -22.21 -0.03 0.78
C LEU A 92 -22.95 -0.18 -0.56
N VAL A 93 -22.24 -0.64 -1.57
CA VAL A 93 -22.84 -0.96 -2.87
C VAL A 93 -22.90 -2.47 -3.03
N VAL A 94 -24.06 -2.97 -3.38
CA VAL A 94 -24.24 -4.38 -3.75
C VAL A 94 -23.42 -4.65 -5.00
N ILE A 95 -22.63 -5.70 -4.99
CA ILE A 95 -21.81 -6.14 -6.11
C ILE A 95 -22.16 -7.56 -6.53
N ASP A 96 -21.92 -7.88 -7.79
CA ASP A 96 -22.10 -9.24 -8.29
C ASP A 96 -21.02 -10.19 -7.75
N LYS A 97 -21.36 -11.47 -7.65
CA LYS A 97 -20.39 -12.50 -7.23
C LYS A 97 -19.14 -12.56 -8.12
N ALA A 98 -19.28 -12.22 -9.39
CA ALA A 98 -18.15 -12.14 -10.32
C ALA A 98 -17.21 -10.98 -9.95
N GLU A 99 -17.78 -9.80 -9.67
CA GLU A 99 -17.02 -8.62 -9.21
C GLU A 99 -16.40 -8.85 -7.84
N ALA A 100 -17.12 -9.50 -6.92
CA ALA A 100 -16.61 -9.87 -5.62
C ALA A 100 -15.39 -10.79 -5.73
N LYS A 101 -15.45 -11.79 -6.63
CA LYS A 101 -14.31 -12.69 -6.90
C LYS A 101 -13.13 -11.94 -7.52
N ALA A 102 -13.38 -11.04 -8.46
CA ALA A 102 -12.32 -10.21 -9.07
C ALA A 102 -11.63 -9.31 -8.04
N ARG A 103 -12.41 -8.67 -7.15
CA ARG A 103 -11.88 -7.87 -6.04
C ARG A 103 -11.04 -8.70 -5.07
N ALA A 104 -11.50 -9.90 -4.73
CA ALA A 104 -10.77 -10.83 -3.87
C ALA A 104 -9.43 -11.27 -4.51
N ALA A 105 -9.44 -11.60 -5.80
CA ALA A 105 -8.23 -11.95 -6.54
C ALA A 105 -7.24 -10.78 -6.58
N ALA A 106 -7.73 -9.58 -6.86
CA ALA A 106 -6.92 -8.36 -6.87
C ALA A 106 -6.28 -8.05 -5.51
N ALA A 107 -7.05 -8.21 -4.41
CA ALA A 107 -6.51 -8.02 -3.07
C ALA A 107 -5.46 -9.07 -2.71
N GLN A 108 -5.65 -10.31 -3.14
CA GLN A 108 -4.69 -11.38 -2.92
C GLN A 108 -3.41 -11.15 -3.73
N ALA A 109 -3.53 -10.66 -4.96
CA ALA A 109 -2.38 -10.29 -5.77
C ALA A 109 -1.55 -9.16 -5.13
N ILE A 110 -2.21 -8.13 -4.60
CA ILE A 110 -1.56 -7.04 -3.85
C ILE A 110 -0.86 -7.59 -2.58
N ALA A 111 -1.52 -8.45 -1.82
CA ALA A 111 -0.93 -9.05 -0.61
C ALA A 111 0.29 -9.93 -0.92
N ASN A 112 0.23 -10.72 -1.98
CA ASN A 112 1.35 -11.54 -2.44
C ASN A 112 2.50 -10.66 -2.93
N ALA A 113 2.20 -9.59 -3.65
CA ALA A 113 3.19 -8.66 -4.16
C ALA A 113 3.88 -7.86 -3.04
N THR A 114 3.14 -7.43 -2.03
CA THR A 114 3.74 -6.78 -0.84
C THR A 114 4.72 -7.69 -0.14
N THR A 115 4.34 -8.96 0.07
CA THR A 115 5.24 -9.93 0.71
C THR A 115 6.48 -10.20 -0.13
N ALA A 116 6.32 -10.37 -1.43
CA ALA A 116 7.44 -10.61 -2.34
C ALA A 116 8.36 -9.39 -2.49
N ALA A 117 7.81 -8.16 -2.48
CA ALA A 117 8.59 -6.93 -2.49
C ALA A 117 9.39 -6.75 -1.18
N GLU A 118 8.79 -7.06 -0.03
CA GLU A 118 9.49 -7.06 1.26
C GLU A 118 10.65 -8.07 1.29
N GLU A 119 10.44 -9.30 0.78
CA GLU A 119 11.47 -10.34 0.69
C GLU A 119 12.59 -9.95 -0.30
N ALA A 120 12.28 -9.27 -1.36
CA ALA A 120 13.24 -8.77 -2.35
C ALA A 120 13.94 -7.47 -1.92
N GLY A 121 13.51 -6.83 -0.83
CA GLY A 121 14.02 -5.53 -0.36
C GLY A 121 13.65 -4.35 -1.26
N VAL A 122 12.61 -4.49 -2.08
CA VAL A 122 12.12 -3.48 -3.04
C VAL A 122 11.13 -2.55 -2.36
N ASP A 123 11.01 -1.31 -2.86
CA ASP A 123 10.00 -0.38 -2.38
C ASP A 123 8.58 -0.90 -2.68
N VAL A 124 7.88 -1.26 -1.59
CA VAL A 124 6.52 -1.81 -1.63
C VAL A 124 5.53 -0.81 -2.24
N GLY A 125 5.75 0.50 -2.05
CA GLY A 125 4.85 1.53 -2.56
C GLY A 125 4.76 1.53 -4.08
N SER A 126 5.90 1.50 -4.76
CA SER A 126 5.96 1.50 -6.22
C SER A 126 5.37 0.22 -6.84
N ALA A 127 5.58 -0.93 -6.19
CA ALA A 127 5.02 -2.19 -6.63
C ALA A 127 3.48 -2.20 -6.54
N VAL A 128 2.93 -1.69 -5.45
CA VAL A 128 1.46 -1.59 -5.26
C VAL A 128 0.83 -0.62 -6.25
N GLU A 129 1.42 0.56 -6.49
CA GLU A 129 0.92 1.51 -7.51
C GLU A 129 0.88 0.92 -8.91
N ALA A 130 1.92 0.18 -9.31
CA ALA A 130 1.97 -0.47 -10.61
C ALA A 130 0.87 -1.53 -10.76
N ILE A 131 0.61 -2.32 -9.72
CA ILE A 131 -0.46 -3.32 -9.70
C ILE A 131 -1.83 -2.66 -9.77
N GLU A 132 -2.07 -1.60 -9.02
CA GLU A 132 -3.34 -0.87 -9.05
C GLU A 132 -3.61 -0.25 -10.42
N ALA A 133 -2.59 0.28 -11.07
CA ALA A 133 -2.68 0.82 -12.43
C ALA A 133 -3.03 -0.28 -13.46
N ALA A 134 -2.41 -1.44 -13.38
CA ALA A 134 -2.67 -2.58 -14.25
C ALA A 134 -4.09 -3.16 -14.05
N ILE A 135 -4.55 -3.25 -12.80
CA ILE A 135 -5.92 -3.66 -12.48
C ILE A 135 -6.93 -2.64 -13.04
N ALA A 136 -6.63 -1.35 -12.96
CA ALA A 136 -7.47 -0.30 -13.54
C ALA A 136 -7.52 -0.38 -15.08
N ALA A 137 -6.46 -0.86 -15.71
CA ALA A 137 -6.40 -1.13 -17.14
C ALA A 137 -7.15 -2.42 -17.57
N GLY A 138 -7.61 -3.22 -16.60
CA GLY A 138 -8.35 -4.47 -16.85
C GLY A 138 -7.43 -5.68 -17.09
N GLU A 139 -6.17 -5.60 -16.71
CA GLU A 139 -5.23 -6.71 -16.79
C GLU A 139 -5.44 -7.71 -15.64
N ASP A 140 -4.94 -8.93 -15.82
CA ASP A 140 -5.01 -9.96 -14.79
C ASP A 140 -4.16 -9.55 -13.59
N PRO A 141 -4.73 -9.45 -12.39
CA PRO A 141 -4.03 -8.92 -11.21
C PRO A 141 -2.82 -9.76 -10.79
N GLU A 142 -2.84 -11.06 -11.07
CA GLU A 142 -1.73 -11.97 -10.72
C GLU A 142 -0.56 -11.77 -11.69
N ALA A 143 -0.84 -11.62 -12.99
CA ALA A 143 0.17 -11.33 -14.00
C ALA A 143 0.77 -9.93 -13.79
N ALA A 144 -0.05 -8.94 -13.47
CA ALA A 144 0.38 -7.58 -13.16
C ALA A 144 1.30 -7.52 -11.93
N ALA A 145 0.96 -8.27 -10.88
CA ALA A 145 1.79 -8.37 -9.68
C ALA A 145 3.17 -8.96 -9.98
N ALA A 146 3.23 -10.04 -10.75
CA ALA A 146 4.49 -10.66 -11.14
C ALA A 146 5.36 -9.72 -11.99
N ALA A 147 4.77 -9.03 -12.95
CA ALA A 147 5.47 -8.07 -13.81
C ALA A 147 5.99 -6.87 -13.02
N ALA A 148 5.19 -6.32 -12.09
CA ALA A 148 5.60 -5.21 -11.25
C ALA A 148 6.78 -5.54 -10.34
N ILE A 149 6.79 -6.75 -9.74
CA ILE A 149 7.90 -7.22 -8.91
C ILE A 149 9.17 -7.39 -9.75
N GLN A 150 9.06 -7.99 -10.93
CA GLN A 150 10.21 -8.17 -11.83
C GLN A 150 10.80 -6.81 -12.25
N ALA A 151 9.96 -5.87 -12.67
CA ALA A 151 10.41 -4.54 -13.04
C ALA A 151 11.07 -3.79 -11.87
N ALA A 152 10.56 -3.95 -10.67
CA ALA A 152 11.11 -3.33 -9.48
C ALA A 152 12.48 -3.95 -9.08
N VAL A 153 12.64 -5.25 -9.21
CA VAL A 153 13.92 -5.96 -8.98
C VAL A 153 14.96 -5.56 -10.03
N GLU A 154 14.57 -5.48 -11.30
CA GLU A 154 15.47 -5.02 -12.37
C GLU A 154 15.92 -3.57 -12.17
N ALA A 155 15.00 -2.70 -11.72
CA ALA A 155 15.33 -1.31 -11.41
C ALA A 155 16.31 -1.19 -10.23
N GLN A 156 16.18 -2.02 -9.20
CA GLN A 156 17.14 -2.05 -8.09
C GLN A 156 18.51 -2.52 -8.54
N HIS A 157 18.60 -3.62 -9.29
CA HIS A 157 19.89 -4.08 -9.82
C HIS A 157 20.57 -3.00 -10.68
N ALA A 158 19.79 -2.29 -11.51
CA ALA A 158 20.32 -1.20 -12.31
C ALA A 158 20.83 -0.03 -11.44
N LEU A 159 20.20 0.25 -10.31
CA LEU A 159 20.64 1.27 -9.37
C LEU A 159 21.91 0.84 -8.59
N GLU A 160 22.00 -0.42 -8.20
CA GLU A 160 23.18 -0.99 -7.54
C GLU A 160 24.38 -0.99 -8.49
N ASP A 161 24.19 -1.40 -9.74
CA ASP A 161 25.22 -1.37 -10.77
C ASP A 161 25.70 0.06 -11.07
N ALA A 162 24.77 1.02 -11.13
CA ALA A 162 25.09 2.42 -11.31
C ALA A 162 25.86 3.01 -10.10
N GLN A 163 25.51 2.62 -8.89
CA GLN A 163 26.22 3.04 -7.67
C GLN A 163 27.60 2.39 -7.58
N ALA A 164 27.73 1.12 -7.94
CA ALA A 164 29.01 0.44 -8.00
C ALA A 164 29.95 1.10 -9.04
N ALA A 165 29.44 1.42 -10.24
CA ALA A 165 30.20 2.12 -11.26
C ALA A 165 30.63 3.53 -10.83
N SER A 166 29.79 4.26 -10.11
CA SER A 166 30.13 5.58 -9.58
C SER A 166 31.18 5.50 -8.48
N ALA A 167 31.12 4.50 -7.61
CA ALA A 167 32.13 4.28 -6.57
C ALA A 167 33.50 3.87 -7.14
N GLU A 168 33.51 3.05 -8.20
CA GLU A 168 34.74 2.73 -8.93
C GLU A 168 35.36 3.95 -9.61
N ALA A 169 34.52 4.81 -10.21
CA ALA A 169 34.98 6.06 -10.83
C ALA A 169 35.55 7.06 -9.81
N GLU A 170 34.95 7.17 -8.62
CA GLU A 170 35.48 8.00 -7.53
C GLU A 170 36.80 7.45 -6.99
N ALA A 171 36.91 6.11 -6.83
CA ALA A 171 38.14 5.47 -6.41
C ALA A 171 39.29 5.62 -7.41
N GLU A 172 39.02 5.57 -8.73
CA GLU A 172 40.01 5.84 -9.76
C GLU A 172 40.44 7.31 -9.78
N ALA A 173 39.52 8.25 -9.54
CA ALA A 173 39.81 9.67 -9.46
C ALA A 173 40.70 10.00 -8.24
N GLU A 174 40.43 9.39 -7.09
CA GLU A 174 41.23 9.57 -5.87
C GLU A 174 42.63 8.94 -6.01
N ALA A 175 42.74 7.80 -6.71
CA ALA A 175 44.03 7.16 -7.00
C ALA A 175 44.86 7.98 -8.00
N ALA A 176 44.24 8.67 -8.94
CA ALA A 176 44.90 9.56 -9.88
C ALA A 176 45.47 10.84 -9.21
N GLU A 177 44.72 11.44 -8.28
CA GLU A 177 45.21 12.60 -7.50
C GLU A 177 46.34 12.21 -6.54
N ALA A 178 46.32 11.03 -5.95
CA ALA A 178 47.39 10.54 -5.06
C ALA A 178 48.68 10.24 -5.82
N GLY A 179 48.62 9.96 -7.13
CA GLY A 179 49.77 9.67 -7.99
C GLY A 179 50.56 10.92 -8.42
N GLU A 180 49.95 12.12 -8.47
CA GLU A 180 50.56 13.34 -8.96
C GLU A 180 51.34 14.12 -7.89
N GLY A 181 51.20 13.78 -6.62
CA GLY A 181 51.91 14.43 -5.49
C GLY A 181 53.34 13.94 -5.19
N ALA A 182 53.87 12.95 -5.94
CA ALA A 182 55.14 12.30 -5.62
C ALA A 182 56.34 12.72 -6.53
N ILE A 183 56.24 13.72 -7.38
CA ILE A 183 57.36 14.17 -8.23
C ILE A 183 57.64 15.65 -8.00
N GLY A 184 58.47 15.96 -7.03
CA GLY A 184 58.93 17.34 -6.85
C GLY A 184 59.77 17.60 -5.61
N ALA A 185 60.80 16.82 -5.37
CA ALA A 185 61.90 17.27 -4.52
C ALA A 185 63.09 17.67 -5.41
N PRO A 186 63.44 18.93 -5.52
CA PRO A 186 64.74 19.28 -6.07
C PRO A 186 65.80 19.03 -5.01
N ALA A 187 66.74 18.15 -5.35
CA ALA A 187 68.07 18.13 -4.77
C ALA A 187 68.74 19.44 -5.13
N ASP A 188 69.14 20.22 -4.16
CA ASP A 188 70.20 21.17 -4.36
C ASP A 188 71.35 20.91 -3.38
N SER A 189 72.44 20.69 -4.05
CA SER A 189 73.73 20.36 -3.58
C SER A 189 74.51 21.60 -3.18
N ALA A 190 75.35 21.39 -2.21
CA ALA A 190 76.71 21.90 -2.09
C ALA A 190 76.96 23.43 -2.10
N ASP A 191 77.61 23.88 -1.18
CA ASP A 191 79.03 24.30 -1.28
C ASP A 191 79.44 25.12 -0.06
N ALA A 192 80.34 24.62 0.61
CA ALA A 192 81.69 24.94 0.81
C ALA A 192 82.05 26.33 1.38
N ALA A 193 82.94 26.23 2.29
CA ALA A 193 84.04 27.10 2.65
C ALA A 193 83.76 28.29 3.59
N ASP A 194 84.29 28.20 4.67
CA ASP A 194 85.66 28.71 5.03
C ASP A 194 85.59 29.99 5.85
N GLU A 195 86.37 29.96 6.83
CA GLU A 195 87.31 30.93 7.37
C GLU A 195 86.90 31.83 8.55
N GLU A 196 87.66 31.56 9.59
CA GLU A 196 88.35 32.48 10.51
C GLU A 196 87.57 33.49 11.37
N ALA A 197 87.68 33.32 12.59
CA ALA A 197 88.47 34.10 13.60
C ALA A 197 88.06 33.69 15.03
#